data_0b91dd0eff2e3978d58a0e0d419bab73
#
_entry.id   0b91dd0eff2e3978d58a0e0d419bab73
#
_cell.length_a   1.000
_cell.length_b   1.000
_cell.length_c   1.000
_cell.angle_alpha   90.00
_cell.angle_beta   90.00
_cell.angle_gamma   90.00
#
_symmetry.space_group_name_H-M   'P 1'
#
loop_
_entity.id
_entity.type
_entity.pdbx_description
1 polymer ?
#
loop_
_entity_poly.entity_id
_entity_poly.type
_entity_poly.pdbx_seq_one_letter_code
_entity_poly.pdbx_strand_id
1 'polypeptide(L)'
;IHRILSSKTFSLDAGEANGQLFLAVASVGFDAEVVRLLSARRTGHIDHTTWIRPILQALGGYQFPKIRVRTEGNEKAIHTRWAFIFNVPRYALGLRFVAEGDCADGQLDLCCFRGGRWWNGLRYFVGVLFGWHRAWRDTHVEQVTQISIESDEPVPYQLDGDPGGELPVTIRVLPGRLTFVGISPTVGS
;
A
#
# COMPACT_ATOMS: atom_id res chain seq x y z
N ILE A 1 30.64 16.59 3.24
CA ILE A 1 30.46 16.58 4.71
C ILE A 1 29.86 17.91 5.17
N HIS A 2 30.40 19.09 4.81
CA HIS A 2 29.86 20.41 5.25
C HIS A 2 28.36 20.64 4.91
N ARG A 3 27.86 20.13 3.77
CA ARG A 3 26.43 20.24 3.39
C ARG A 3 25.50 19.46 4.30
N ILE A 4 25.95 18.33 4.86
CA ILE A 4 25.15 17.50 5.78
C ILE A 4 25.05 18.19 7.14
N LEU A 5 26.13 18.80 7.62
CA LEU A 5 26.18 19.46 8.92
C LEU A 5 25.36 20.76 8.99
N SER A 6 25.04 21.37 7.85
CA SER A 6 24.20 22.58 7.75
C SER A 6 22.76 22.27 7.29
N SER A 7 22.39 21.01 7.15
CA SER A 7 21.07 20.59 6.67
C SER A 7 20.06 20.60 7.80
N LYS A 8 18.80 20.93 7.46
CA LYS A 8 17.68 20.82 8.40
C LYS A 8 17.30 19.36 8.58
N THR A 9 16.85 19.00 9.77
CA THR A 9 16.20 17.72 10.05
C THR A 9 14.70 17.87 9.87
N PHE A 10 14.04 16.85 9.37
CA PHE A 10 12.58 16.74 9.31
C PHE A 10 12.18 15.31 9.67
N SER A 11 11.06 15.20 10.37
CA SER A 11 10.50 13.90 10.77
C SER A 11 9.45 13.45 9.78
N LEU A 12 9.43 12.15 9.47
CA LEU A 12 8.42 11.50 8.68
C LEU A 12 7.82 10.34 9.49
N ASP A 13 6.58 10.05 9.18
CA ASP A 13 5.88 8.91 9.75
C ASP A 13 6.38 7.60 9.14
N ALA A 14 6.09 6.50 9.81
CA ALA A 14 6.25 5.15 9.29
C ALA A 14 4.98 4.35 9.58
N GLY A 15 4.71 3.34 8.77
CA GLY A 15 3.71 2.35 9.11
C GLY A 15 4.34 1.15 9.82
N GLU A 16 3.56 0.49 10.67
CA GLU A 16 3.92 -0.79 11.30
C GLU A 16 2.83 -1.82 11.04
N ALA A 17 3.21 -2.99 10.57
CA ALA A 17 2.34 -4.14 10.32
C ALA A 17 2.84 -5.34 11.13
N ASN A 18 2.10 -5.76 12.16
CA ASN A 18 2.48 -6.86 13.06
C ASN A 18 3.95 -6.77 13.57
N GLY A 19 4.42 -5.56 13.92
CA GLY A 19 5.79 -5.33 14.40
C GLY A 19 6.84 -5.11 13.30
N GLN A 20 6.48 -5.21 12.03
CA GLN A 20 7.37 -4.90 10.89
C GLN A 20 7.11 -3.49 10.37
N LEU A 21 8.16 -2.71 10.17
CA LEU A 21 8.06 -1.34 9.66
C LEU A 21 7.93 -1.34 8.13
N PHE A 22 7.16 -0.38 7.62
CA PHE A 22 7.17 0.01 6.21
C PHE A 22 7.17 1.53 6.07
N LEU A 23 7.73 2.02 4.96
CA LEU A 23 7.95 3.45 4.75
C LEU A 23 7.00 4.04 3.71
N ALA A 24 6.64 3.26 2.71
CA ALA A 24 5.86 3.73 1.57
C ALA A 24 4.46 3.12 1.53
N VAL A 25 4.36 1.79 1.52
CA VAL A 25 3.08 1.13 1.29
C VAL A 25 3.03 -0.28 1.90
N ALA A 26 1.89 -0.61 2.50
CA ALA A 26 1.46 -1.99 2.70
C ALA A 26 0.32 -2.31 1.73
N SER A 27 0.28 -3.50 1.17
CA SER A 27 -0.87 -3.95 0.39
C SER A 27 -1.28 -5.37 0.73
N VAL A 28 -2.56 -5.67 0.52
CA VAL A 28 -3.19 -6.94 0.84
C VAL A 28 -3.97 -7.44 -0.36
N GLY A 29 -3.79 -8.69 -0.72
CA GLY A 29 -4.52 -9.33 -1.80
C GLY A 29 -3.68 -9.53 -3.06
N PHE A 30 -4.23 -9.21 -4.23
CA PHE A 30 -3.61 -9.54 -5.51
C PHE A 30 -2.19 -8.96 -5.70
N ASP A 31 -1.97 -7.70 -5.30
CA ASP A 31 -0.66 -7.06 -5.40
C ASP A 31 0.39 -7.81 -4.55
N ALA A 32 0.02 -8.17 -3.32
CA ALA A 32 0.87 -8.96 -2.44
C ALA A 32 1.14 -10.38 -2.99
N GLU A 33 0.17 -10.98 -3.69
CA GLU A 33 0.38 -12.27 -4.37
C GLU A 33 1.42 -12.15 -5.50
N VAL A 34 1.36 -11.07 -6.28
CA VAL A 34 2.37 -10.79 -7.32
C VAL A 34 3.75 -10.64 -6.69
N VAL A 35 3.87 -9.89 -5.59
CA VAL A 35 5.13 -9.73 -4.84
C VAL A 35 5.63 -11.06 -4.30
N ARG A 36 4.76 -11.90 -3.74
CA ARG A 36 5.10 -13.25 -3.24
C ARG A 36 5.65 -14.14 -4.35
N LEU A 37 5.00 -14.15 -5.51
CA LEU A 37 5.45 -14.93 -6.68
C LEU A 37 6.78 -14.42 -7.25
N LEU A 38 6.99 -13.10 -7.24
CA LEU A 38 8.25 -12.49 -7.66
C LEU A 38 9.38 -12.85 -6.70
N SER A 39 9.15 -12.70 -5.40
CA SER A 39 10.14 -12.99 -4.36
C SER A 39 10.58 -14.45 -4.36
N ALA A 40 9.65 -15.39 -4.56
CA ALA A 40 9.97 -16.81 -4.66
C ALA A 40 10.91 -17.18 -5.82
N ARG A 41 11.07 -16.30 -6.81
CA ARG A 41 11.91 -16.49 -8.02
C ARG A 41 13.12 -15.58 -8.06
N ARG A 42 13.34 -14.79 -7.02
CA ARG A 42 14.39 -13.77 -6.99
C ARG A 42 15.77 -14.39 -6.94
N THR A 43 16.48 -14.41 -8.10
CA THR A 43 17.83 -14.92 -8.23
C THR A 43 18.85 -13.86 -8.69
N GLY A 44 18.46 -12.53 -8.69
CA GLY A 44 19.37 -11.49 -9.18
C GLY A 44 18.69 -10.13 -9.41
N HIS A 45 19.18 -9.39 -10.41
CA HIS A 45 18.71 -8.06 -10.74
C HIS A 45 17.27 -8.07 -11.27
N ILE A 46 16.44 -7.12 -10.79
CA ILE A 46 15.03 -7.01 -11.20
C ILE A 46 14.92 -6.03 -12.37
N ASP A 47 14.63 -6.55 -13.56
CA ASP A 47 14.22 -5.76 -14.72
C ASP A 47 12.70 -5.58 -14.75
N HIS A 48 12.22 -4.54 -15.44
CA HIS A 48 10.76 -4.31 -15.62
C HIS A 48 10.04 -5.51 -16.24
N THR A 49 10.72 -6.31 -17.07
CA THR A 49 10.18 -7.54 -17.68
C THR A 49 9.99 -8.66 -16.66
N THR A 50 10.70 -8.62 -15.54
CA THR A 50 10.63 -9.64 -14.47
C THR A 50 9.25 -9.67 -13.80
N TRP A 51 8.50 -8.57 -13.82
CA TRP A 51 7.16 -8.47 -13.26
C TRP A 51 6.04 -9.09 -14.11
N ILE A 52 6.24 -9.16 -15.42
CA ILE A 52 5.19 -9.62 -16.36
C ILE A 52 4.72 -11.04 -16.02
N ARG A 53 5.65 -11.96 -15.81
CA ARG A 53 5.34 -13.37 -15.55
C ARG A 53 4.61 -13.60 -14.22
N PRO A 54 5.03 -13.04 -13.06
CA PRO A 54 4.28 -13.09 -11.81
C PRO A 54 2.87 -12.49 -11.93
N ILE A 55 2.72 -11.35 -12.62
CA ILE A 55 1.42 -10.74 -12.86
C ILE A 55 0.50 -11.68 -13.63
N LEU A 56 0.95 -12.24 -14.75
CA LEU A 56 0.15 -13.18 -15.56
C LEU A 56 -0.19 -14.45 -14.76
N GLN A 57 0.73 -14.96 -13.97
CA GLN A 57 0.50 -16.12 -13.13
C GLN A 57 -0.53 -15.83 -12.04
N ALA A 58 -0.43 -14.67 -11.37
CA ALA A 58 -1.40 -14.24 -10.38
C ALA A 58 -2.79 -14.01 -11.02
N LEU A 59 -2.84 -13.38 -12.20
CA LEU A 59 -4.11 -13.18 -12.94
C LEU A 59 -4.81 -14.50 -13.27
N GLY A 60 -4.05 -15.54 -13.59
CA GLY A 60 -4.59 -16.86 -13.94
C GLY A 60 -5.02 -17.72 -12.75
N GLY A 61 -4.45 -17.50 -11.57
CA GLY A 61 -4.63 -18.38 -10.42
C GLY A 61 -5.24 -17.75 -9.17
N TYR A 62 -5.17 -16.44 -9.01
CA TYR A 62 -5.65 -15.77 -7.80
C TYR A 62 -7.17 -15.67 -7.74
N GLN A 63 -7.76 -16.14 -6.65
CA GLN A 63 -9.23 -16.26 -6.52
C GLN A 63 -9.90 -15.02 -5.94
N PHE A 64 -9.14 -13.97 -5.61
CA PHE A 64 -9.65 -12.73 -5.01
C PHE A 64 -10.51 -13.00 -3.76
N PRO A 65 -9.94 -13.56 -2.69
CA PRO A 65 -10.68 -13.90 -1.47
C PRO A 65 -11.33 -12.66 -0.83
N LYS A 66 -12.32 -12.88 0.02
CA LYS A 66 -12.99 -11.80 0.75
C LYS A 66 -12.10 -11.32 1.89
N ILE A 67 -11.88 -10.03 1.93
CA ILE A 67 -11.09 -9.34 2.95
C ILE A 67 -12.02 -8.43 3.75
N ARG A 68 -11.87 -8.43 5.06
CA ARG A 68 -12.58 -7.55 5.99
C ARG A 68 -11.57 -6.58 6.60
N VAL A 69 -11.80 -5.29 6.41
CA VAL A 69 -10.98 -4.22 6.99
C VAL A 69 -11.82 -3.51 8.05
N ARG A 70 -11.28 -3.36 9.25
CA ARG A 70 -11.87 -2.57 10.33
C ARG A 70 -10.95 -1.40 10.63
N THR A 71 -11.48 -0.19 10.59
CA THR A 71 -10.80 1.05 10.94
C THR A 71 -11.15 1.43 12.36
N GLU A 72 -10.26 2.16 13.03
CA GLU A 72 -10.50 2.66 14.39
C GLU A 72 -11.72 3.59 14.40
N GLY A 73 -12.61 3.39 15.39
CA GLY A 73 -13.84 4.20 15.52
C GLY A 73 -15.00 3.79 14.59
N ASN A 74 -14.84 2.79 13.73
CA ASN A 74 -15.93 2.30 12.88
C ASN A 74 -16.25 0.83 13.19
N GLU A 75 -17.46 0.58 13.70
CA GLU A 75 -17.91 -0.78 14.01
C GLU A 75 -18.16 -1.64 12.76
N LYS A 76 -18.39 -1.01 11.60
CA LYS A 76 -18.71 -1.72 10.36
C LYS A 76 -17.45 -2.07 9.58
N ALA A 77 -17.25 -3.36 9.35
CA ALA A 77 -16.18 -3.82 8.49
C ALA A 77 -16.38 -3.39 7.02
N ILE A 78 -15.32 -2.88 6.41
CA ILE A 78 -15.25 -2.64 4.97
C ILE A 78 -14.97 -3.98 4.29
N HIS A 79 -15.89 -4.45 3.45
CA HIS A 79 -15.68 -5.66 2.65
C HIS A 79 -14.99 -5.31 1.34
N THR A 80 -13.83 -5.90 1.10
CA THR A 80 -12.99 -5.61 -0.06
C THR A 80 -12.35 -6.87 -0.64
N ARG A 81 -11.62 -6.74 -1.73
CA ARG A 81 -10.79 -7.80 -2.35
C ARG A 81 -9.33 -7.38 -2.46
N TRP A 82 -9.05 -6.09 -2.37
CA TRP A 82 -7.74 -5.48 -2.43
C TRP A 82 -7.71 -4.33 -1.45
N ALA A 83 -6.65 -4.20 -0.69
CA ALA A 83 -6.44 -3.06 0.19
C ALA A 83 -5.00 -2.55 0.02
N PHE A 84 -4.87 -1.25 -0.09
CA PHE A 84 -3.60 -0.55 -0.10
C PHE A 84 -3.58 0.47 1.04
N ILE A 85 -2.48 0.55 1.74
CA ILE A 85 -2.27 1.44 2.86
C ILE A 85 -0.98 2.21 2.58
N PHE A 86 -1.11 3.51 2.30
CA PHE A 86 -0.01 4.37 1.92
C PHE A 86 0.41 5.27 3.09
N ASN A 87 1.71 5.46 3.22
CA ASN A 87 2.33 6.48 4.05
C ASN A 87 2.92 7.62 3.20
N VAL A 88 2.93 7.46 1.89
CA VAL A 88 3.47 8.44 0.94
C VAL A 88 2.44 8.78 -0.13
N PRO A 89 2.39 10.04 -0.63
CA PRO A 89 1.34 10.48 -1.56
C PRO A 89 1.44 9.86 -2.96
N ARG A 90 2.59 9.27 -3.30
CA ARG A 90 2.83 8.69 -4.63
C ARG A 90 3.43 7.31 -4.50
N TYR A 91 2.84 6.35 -5.17
CA TYR A 91 3.31 4.98 -5.26
C TYR A 91 3.79 4.67 -6.68
N ALA A 92 4.37 3.50 -6.90
CA ALA A 92 4.98 3.00 -8.13
C ALA A 92 4.57 3.74 -9.41
N LEU A 93 5.52 4.16 -10.23
CA LEU A 93 5.31 4.96 -11.45
C LEU A 93 4.67 6.36 -11.21
N GLY A 94 4.68 6.85 -9.96
CA GLY A 94 4.07 8.14 -9.61
C GLY A 94 2.55 8.13 -9.50
N LEU A 95 1.92 6.96 -9.42
CA LEU A 95 0.48 6.79 -9.27
C LEU A 95 -0.02 7.44 -7.97
N ARG A 96 -1.14 8.16 -8.05
CA ARG A 96 -1.81 8.80 -6.93
C ARG A 96 -3.08 8.04 -6.56
N PHE A 97 -3.02 7.21 -5.54
CA PHE A 97 -4.19 6.51 -5.01
C PHE A 97 -5.06 7.42 -4.13
N VAL A 98 -4.43 8.42 -3.50
CA VAL A 98 -5.08 9.44 -2.68
C VAL A 98 -4.77 10.83 -3.20
N ALA A 99 -5.61 11.83 -2.84
CA ALA A 99 -5.50 13.18 -3.40
C ALA A 99 -4.32 13.95 -2.83
N GLU A 100 -4.23 13.97 -1.53
CA GLU A 100 -3.32 14.79 -0.74
C GLU A 100 -2.82 13.92 0.42
N GLY A 101 -1.78 13.13 0.17
CA GLY A 101 -1.09 12.39 1.23
C GLY A 101 0.04 13.26 1.78
N ASP A 102 0.17 13.33 3.08
CA ASP A 102 1.31 13.91 3.79
C ASP A 102 1.96 12.78 4.61
N CYS A 103 3.26 12.60 4.45
CA CYS A 103 4.01 11.60 5.20
C CYS A 103 4.43 12.06 6.61
N ALA A 104 3.82 13.13 7.12
CA ALA A 104 4.09 13.71 8.43
C ALA A 104 2.81 14.21 9.14
N ASP A 105 1.63 13.73 8.73
CA ASP A 105 0.34 14.15 9.30
C ASP A 105 -0.17 13.20 10.40
N GLY A 106 0.58 12.14 10.71
CA GLY A 106 0.20 11.13 11.71
C GLY A 106 -0.90 10.19 11.24
N GLN A 107 -1.10 10.05 9.93
CA GLN A 107 -2.14 9.19 9.34
C GLN A 107 -1.59 8.33 8.21
N LEU A 108 -2.31 7.27 7.89
CA LEU A 108 -2.09 6.42 6.72
C LEU A 108 -3.32 6.53 5.81
N ASP A 109 -3.08 6.48 4.52
CA ASP A 109 -4.15 6.53 3.52
C ASP A 109 -4.58 5.13 3.10
N LEU A 110 -5.79 4.72 3.51
CA LEU A 110 -6.39 3.45 3.12
C LEU A 110 -7.12 3.61 1.78
N CYS A 111 -6.86 2.70 0.84
CA CYS A 111 -7.60 2.58 -0.41
C CYS A 111 -8.04 1.12 -0.62
N CYS A 112 -9.35 0.87 -0.67
CA CYS A 112 -9.93 -0.44 -0.84
C CYS A 112 -10.68 -0.57 -2.17
N PHE A 113 -10.55 -1.73 -2.84
CA PHE A 113 -11.26 -2.05 -4.07
C PHE A 113 -12.10 -3.33 -3.87
N ARG A 114 -13.41 -3.25 -4.15
CA ARG A 114 -14.38 -4.34 -3.89
C ARG A 114 -14.48 -5.36 -5.02
N GLY A 115 -14.05 -5.02 -6.22
CA GLY A 115 -14.14 -5.91 -7.38
C GLY A 115 -13.16 -7.10 -7.29
N GLY A 116 -13.68 -8.32 -7.43
CA GLY A 116 -12.93 -9.58 -7.28
C GLY A 116 -12.71 -10.32 -8.58
N ARG A 117 -12.54 -9.66 -9.71
CA ARG A 117 -12.30 -10.30 -11.03
C ARG A 117 -11.08 -9.66 -11.68
N TRP A 118 -10.32 -10.43 -12.47
CA TRP A 118 -9.08 -9.96 -13.06
C TRP A 118 -9.22 -8.66 -13.88
N TRP A 119 -10.33 -8.48 -14.63
CA TRP A 119 -10.56 -7.23 -15.38
C TRP A 119 -10.86 -6.02 -14.50
N ASN A 120 -11.32 -6.23 -13.25
CA ASN A 120 -11.43 -5.14 -12.29
C ASN A 120 -10.04 -4.57 -11.97
N GLY A 121 -9.00 -5.42 -11.91
CA GLY A 121 -7.63 -4.97 -11.73
C GLY A 121 -7.18 -4.01 -12.82
N LEU A 122 -7.45 -4.35 -14.09
CA LEU A 122 -7.15 -3.45 -15.22
C LEU A 122 -7.95 -2.14 -15.12
N ARG A 123 -9.24 -2.23 -14.79
CA ARG A 123 -10.09 -1.06 -14.59
C ARG A 123 -9.56 -0.17 -13.46
N TYR A 124 -9.21 -0.75 -12.31
CA TYR A 124 -8.65 -0.01 -11.17
C TYR A 124 -7.30 0.62 -11.54
N PHE A 125 -6.43 -0.09 -12.23
CA PHE A 125 -5.16 0.45 -12.70
C PHE A 125 -5.37 1.70 -13.57
N VAL A 126 -6.23 1.61 -14.58
CA VAL A 126 -6.58 2.75 -15.44
C VAL A 126 -7.22 3.87 -14.62
N GLY A 127 -8.14 3.53 -13.71
CA GLY A 127 -8.79 4.51 -12.84
C GLY A 127 -7.84 5.25 -11.91
N VAL A 128 -6.83 4.56 -11.38
CA VAL A 128 -5.78 5.18 -10.55
C VAL A 128 -4.90 6.09 -11.40
N LEU A 129 -4.51 5.64 -12.60
CA LEU A 129 -3.68 6.42 -13.52
C LEU A 129 -4.30 7.79 -13.87
N PHE A 130 -5.63 7.83 -14.06
CA PHE A 130 -6.37 9.04 -14.39
C PHE A 130 -7.06 9.70 -13.19
N GLY A 131 -6.93 9.13 -11.98
CA GLY A 131 -7.57 9.64 -10.77
C GLY A 131 -9.09 9.39 -10.68
N TRP A 132 -9.67 8.60 -11.59
CA TRP A 132 -11.12 8.36 -11.67
C TRP A 132 -11.64 7.40 -10.60
N HIS A 133 -10.78 6.51 -10.09
CA HIS A 133 -11.12 5.45 -9.12
C HIS A 133 -11.80 5.99 -7.87
N ARG A 134 -11.48 7.21 -7.43
CA ARG A 134 -12.02 7.84 -6.22
C ARG A 134 -13.52 8.18 -6.31
N ALA A 135 -14.02 8.37 -7.53
CA ALA A 135 -15.45 8.62 -7.79
C ALA A 135 -16.26 7.31 -7.91
N TRP A 136 -15.62 6.14 -7.87
CA TRP A 136 -16.31 4.88 -8.08
C TRP A 136 -16.94 4.33 -6.79
N ARG A 137 -18.14 3.81 -6.89
CA ARG A 137 -18.90 3.24 -5.74
C ARG A 137 -18.27 1.98 -5.13
N ASP A 138 -17.41 1.30 -5.88
CA ASP A 138 -16.69 0.10 -5.45
C ASP A 138 -15.26 0.39 -4.99
N THR A 139 -14.91 1.66 -4.85
CA THR A 139 -13.68 2.13 -4.23
C THR A 139 -14.01 2.81 -2.90
N HIS A 140 -13.22 2.57 -1.87
CA HIS A 140 -13.29 3.26 -0.59
C HIS A 140 -11.94 3.85 -0.26
N VAL A 141 -11.89 5.14 0.06
CA VAL A 141 -10.68 5.87 0.44
C VAL A 141 -10.94 6.56 1.77
N GLU A 142 -10.05 6.38 2.75
CA GLU A 142 -10.18 6.89 4.11
C GLU A 142 -8.79 7.10 4.71
N GLN A 143 -8.59 8.16 5.51
CA GLN A 143 -7.40 8.31 6.36
C GLN A 143 -7.60 7.58 7.69
N VAL A 144 -6.57 6.89 8.14
CA VAL A 144 -6.63 6.00 9.30
C VAL A 144 -5.37 6.10 10.15
N THR A 145 -5.52 5.90 11.45
CA THR A 145 -4.38 5.77 12.38
C THR A 145 -4.04 4.31 12.65
N GLN A 146 -5.09 3.46 12.71
CA GLN A 146 -4.95 2.02 12.91
C GLN A 146 -6.06 1.28 12.19
N ILE A 147 -5.71 0.10 11.63
CA ILE A 147 -6.64 -0.83 11.02
C ILE A 147 -6.30 -2.27 11.38
N SER A 148 -7.32 -3.11 11.37
CA SER A 148 -7.16 -4.56 11.40
C SER A 148 -7.74 -5.17 10.11
N ILE A 149 -7.00 -6.10 9.52
CA ILE A 149 -7.38 -6.75 8.27
C ILE A 149 -7.39 -8.25 8.48
N GLU A 150 -8.49 -8.89 8.11
CA GLU A 150 -8.68 -10.33 8.27
C GLU A 150 -9.39 -10.95 7.07
N SER A 151 -9.22 -12.26 6.91
CA SER A 151 -9.90 -13.08 5.91
C SER A 151 -10.14 -14.48 6.45
N ASP A 152 -11.14 -15.18 5.92
CA ASP A 152 -11.40 -16.60 6.24
C ASP A 152 -10.49 -17.54 5.40
N GLU A 153 -9.85 -17.02 4.38
CA GLU A 153 -8.92 -17.72 3.50
C GLU A 153 -7.50 -17.15 3.67
N PRO A 154 -6.44 -17.92 3.38
CA PRO A 154 -5.07 -17.39 3.35
C PRO A 154 -4.95 -16.26 2.32
N VAL A 155 -4.56 -15.08 2.75
CA VAL A 155 -4.36 -13.90 1.90
C VAL A 155 -3.01 -13.28 2.24
N PRO A 156 -2.10 -13.17 1.27
CA PRO A 156 -0.82 -12.54 1.52
C PRO A 156 -0.94 -11.03 1.67
N TYR A 157 0.00 -10.45 2.44
CA TYR A 157 0.27 -9.02 2.44
C TYR A 157 1.75 -8.76 2.15
N GLN A 158 2.05 -7.58 1.65
CA GLN A 158 3.41 -7.11 1.36
C GLN A 158 3.67 -5.76 2.02
N LEU A 159 4.93 -5.44 2.25
CA LEU A 159 5.43 -4.20 2.82
C LEU A 159 6.57 -3.68 1.93
N ASP A 160 6.40 -2.50 1.33
CA ASP A 160 7.39 -1.83 0.48
C ASP A 160 7.95 -2.70 -0.67
N GLY A 161 7.16 -3.67 -1.16
CA GLY A 161 7.56 -4.58 -2.22
C GLY A 161 8.21 -5.88 -1.77
N ASP A 162 8.27 -6.15 -0.47
CA ASP A 162 8.73 -7.43 0.10
C ASP A 162 7.55 -8.19 0.75
N PRO A 163 7.54 -9.53 0.73
CA PRO A 163 6.52 -10.32 1.40
C PRO A 163 6.48 -10.03 2.90
N GLY A 164 5.32 -9.61 3.42
CA GLY A 164 5.11 -9.33 4.84
C GLY A 164 4.59 -10.54 5.63
N GLY A 165 3.86 -11.44 4.97
CA GLY A 165 3.22 -12.59 5.58
C GLY A 165 1.79 -12.82 5.06
N GLU A 166 0.95 -13.43 5.88
CA GLU A 166 -0.46 -13.71 5.60
C GLU A 166 -1.36 -13.08 6.67
N LEU A 167 -2.63 -12.80 6.31
CA LEU A 167 -3.63 -12.32 7.24
C LEU A 167 -3.87 -13.31 8.40
N PRO A 168 -4.23 -12.81 9.62
CA PRO A 168 -4.58 -11.42 9.93
C PRO A 168 -3.39 -10.49 10.14
N VAL A 169 -3.58 -9.19 9.84
CA VAL A 169 -2.60 -8.15 10.09
C VAL A 169 -3.24 -6.94 10.76
N THR A 170 -2.55 -6.38 11.75
CA THR A 170 -2.87 -5.07 12.33
C THR A 170 -1.82 -4.09 11.84
N ILE A 171 -2.28 -2.97 11.28
CA ILE A 171 -1.42 -1.91 10.74
C ILE A 171 -1.74 -0.62 11.51
N ARG A 172 -0.70 0.11 11.91
CA ARG A 172 -0.81 1.42 12.57
C ARG A 172 0.23 2.40 12.06
N VAL A 173 -0.07 3.68 12.14
CA VAL A 173 0.92 4.73 11.93
C VAL A 173 1.82 4.88 13.16
N LEU A 174 3.07 5.22 12.93
CA LEU A 174 4.05 5.63 13.94
C LEU A 174 4.50 7.07 13.61
N PRO A 175 3.85 8.09 14.19
CA PRO A 175 4.12 9.49 13.88
C PRO A 175 5.56 9.88 14.19
N GLY A 176 6.20 10.62 13.27
CA GLY A 176 7.55 11.16 13.44
C GLY A 176 8.64 10.10 13.68
N ARG A 177 8.39 8.86 13.29
CA ARG A 177 9.27 7.70 13.59
C ARG A 177 10.64 7.78 12.91
N LEU A 178 10.72 8.49 11.79
CA LEU A 178 11.93 8.62 10.99
C LEU A 178 12.44 10.05 11.03
N THR A 179 13.74 10.21 11.18
CA THR A 179 14.40 11.52 11.09
C THR A 179 15.30 11.54 9.87
N PHE A 180 15.03 12.44 8.95
CA PHE A 180 15.84 12.66 7.77
C PHE A 180 16.67 13.93 7.89
N VAL A 181 17.88 13.87 7.34
CA VAL A 181 18.76 15.02 7.20
C VAL A 181 18.77 15.42 5.72
N GLY A 182 18.29 16.61 5.41
CA GLY A 182 18.21 17.01 4.01
C GLY A 182 17.60 18.39 3.79
N ILE A 183 17.37 18.70 2.53
CA ILE A 183 16.60 19.88 2.12
C ILE A 183 15.14 19.53 2.29
N SER A 184 14.40 20.31 3.08
CA SER A 184 12.94 20.13 3.21
C SER A 184 12.32 20.01 1.81
N PRO A 185 11.54 18.98 1.52
CA PRO A 185 10.80 18.96 0.27
C PRO A 185 9.87 20.18 0.28
N THR A 186 10.10 21.11 -0.64
CA THR A 186 9.13 22.15 -0.92
C THR A 186 7.88 21.43 -1.40
N VAL A 187 6.84 21.43 -0.59
CA VAL A 187 5.49 21.03 -1.01
C VAL A 187 5.16 21.99 -2.16
N GLY A 188 5.28 21.47 -3.39
CA GLY A 188 4.95 22.25 -4.58
C GLY A 188 3.44 22.54 -4.56
N SER A 189 3.14 23.81 -4.44
CA SER A 189 1.82 24.39 -4.66
C SER A 189 1.26 24.03 -6.05
#